data_c3bf71be7bc756e487336440724b7947
#
_entry.id   c3bf71be7bc756e487336440724b7947
#
_cell.length_a   1.000
_cell.length_b   1.000
_cell.length_c   1.000
_cell.angle_alpha   90.00
_cell.angle_beta   90.00
_cell.angle_gamma   90.00
#
_symmetry.space_group_name_H-M   'P 1'
#
loop_
_entity.id
_entity.type
_entity.pdbx_description
1 polymer ?
#
loop_
_entity_poly.entity_id
_entity_poly.type
_entity_poly.pdbx_seq_one_letter_code
_entity_poly.pdbx_strand_id
1 'polypeptide(L)'
;RDSSTSRGLGDVYKRQVSSILVIAEFTIPLLAIFALKAIIDKPEVLKQNRRGVIISFALTAGVALILAVAPGILVPSFIPARELAALQQAIPGDQLLPILDNLKEMRMNMVTSDAWASFLFICGGFVLLFLYQRGKLSTVWTVSAIAVLCIGEMWHINKRYLYDDMFVPQSARIETFQKTPTDEQILQDKSLDYRVLNFASNTFNENNTSYWHKSIGGYHAAKLRRYQEMIKHHIAPEMQATFKEIAAAGGEMDSVDANKFRILNMLN
;
A
#
# COMPACT_ATOMS: atom_id res chain seq x y z
N ARG A 1 20.20 15.56 -21.64
CA ARG A 1 18.77 15.97 -21.72
C ARG A 1 17.97 15.13 -20.76
N ASP A 2 17.46 15.79 -19.81
CA ASP A 2 16.97 15.42 -18.51
C ASP A 2 15.91 14.30 -18.43
N SER A 3 16.34 13.16 -17.89
CA SER A 3 15.46 12.10 -17.40
C SER A 3 14.71 12.46 -16.09
N SER A 4 15.00 13.64 -15.51
CA SER A 4 14.38 14.07 -14.25
C SER A 4 12.94 14.60 -14.42
N THR A 5 12.63 15.21 -15.57
CA THR A 5 11.28 15.72 -15.88
C THR A 5 10.28 14.58 -16.13
N SER A 6 10.75 13.46 -16.69
CA SER A 6 9.89 12.29 -16.94
C SER A 6 9.52 11.53 -15.65
N ARG A 7 10.39 11.56 -14.62
CA ARG A 7 10.09 10.89 -13.34
C ARG A 7 9.01 11.61 -12.53
N GLY A 8 9.01 12.94 -12.51
CA GLY A 8 7.98 13.72 -11.82
C GLY A 8 6.61 13.59 -12.47
N LEU A 9 6.54 13.61 -13.81
CA LEU A 9 5.32 13.35 -14.56
C LEU A 9 4.84 11.88 -14.41
N GLY A 10 5.76 10.92 -14.34
CA GLY A 10 5.43 9.51 -14.10
C GLY A 10 4.83 9.26 -12.73
N ASP A 11 5.28 9.95 -11.69
CA ASP A 11 4.72 9.81 -10.34
C ASP A 11 3.35 10.48 -10.19
N VAL A 12 3.13 11.62 -10.82
CA VAL A 12 1.82 12.27 -10.91
C VAL A 12 0.85 11.39 -11.72
N TYR A 13 1.31 10.84 -12.82
CA TYR A 13 0.51 9.94 -13.66
C TYR A 13 0.13 8.64 -12.93
N LYS A 14 1.03 8.04 -12.17
CA LYS A 14 0.74 6.85 -11.33
C LYS A 14 -0.30 7.15 -10.25
N ARG A 15 -0.24 8.32 -9.62
CA ARG A 15 -1.22 8.73 -8.60
C ARG A 15 -2.59 9.00 -9.20
N GLN A 16 -2.68 9.57 -10.40
CA GLN A 16 -3.94 9.77 -11.11
C GLN A 16 -4.61 8.45 -11.49
N VAL A 17 -3.84 7.46 -11.93
CA VAL A 17 -4.36 6.12 -12.24
C VAL A 17 -4.95 5.46 -10.98
N SER A 18 -4.27 5.56 -9.85
CA SER A 18 -4.78 5.03 -8.57
C SER A 18 -6.09 5.70 -8.13
N SER A 19 -6.23 7.01 -8.35
CA SER A 19 -7.47 7.74 -8.02
C SER A 19 -8.65 7.35 -8.91
N ILE A 20 -8.40 7.01 -10.18
CA ILE A 20 -9.45 6.53 -11.09
C ILE A 20 -9.96 5.14 -10.66
N LEU A 21 -9.12 4.29 -10.08
CA LEU A 21 -9.53 2.98 -9.57
C LEU A 21 -10.62 3.08 -8.50
N VAL A 22 -10.64 4.14 -7.69
CA VAL A 22 -11.69 4.37 -6.68
C VAL A 22 -13.08 4.43 -7.33
N ILE A 23 -13.19 5.00 -8.52
CA ILE A 23 -14.46 5.03 -9.26
C ILE A 23 -14.90 3.61 -9.63
N ALA A 24 -13.97 2.78 -10.11
CA ALA A 24 -14.24 1.39 -10.44
C ALA A 24 -14.61 0.57 -9.19
N GLU A 25 -13.89 0.76 -8.08
CA GLU A 25 -14.15 0.11 -6.79
C GLU A 25 -15.54 0.42 -6.23
N PHE A 26 -16.08 1.60 -6.53
CA PHE A 26 -17.45 1.96 -6.14
C PHE A 26 -18.49 1.49 -7.16
N THR A 27 -18.25 1.70 -8.47
CA THR A 27 -19.27 1.45 -9.50
C THR A 27 -19.51 -0.04 -9.76
N ILE A 28 -18.46 -0.90 -9.67
CA ILE A 28 -18.61 -2.34 -9.91
C ILE A 28 -19.50 -3.00 -8.84
N PRO A 29 -19.32 -2.80 -7.52
CA PRO A 29 -20.24 -3.31 -6.51
C PRO A 29 -21.66 -2.74 -6.64
N LEU A 30 -21.78 -1.46 -6.99
CA LEU A 30 -23.09 -0.83 -7.19
C LEU A 30 -23.86 -1.50 -8.35
N LEU A 31 -23.20 -1.76 -9.48
CA LEU A 31 -23.79 -2.50 -10.59
C LEU A 31 -24.17 -3.94 -10.19
N ALA A 32 -23.36 -4.60 -9.38
CA ALA A 32 -23.67 -5.93 -8.85
C ALA A 32 -24.93 -5.92 -7.98
N ILE A 33 -25.10 -4.90 -7.13
CA ILE A 33 -26.31 -4.71 -6.31
C ILE A 33 -27.54 -4.47 -7.19
N PHE A 34 -27.44 -3.65 -8.24
CA PHE A 34 -28.55 -3.45 -9.19
C PHE A 34 -28.90 -4.72 -9.96
N ALA A 35 -27.90 -5.51 -10.37
CA ALA A 35 -28.12 -6.80 -10.99
C ALA A 35 -28.81 -7.78 -10.03
N LEU A 36 -28.38 -7.85 -8.77
CA LEU A 36 -29.03 -8.65 -7.74
C LEU A 36 -30.48 -8.22 -7.51
N LYS A 37 -30.73 -6.92 -7.42
CA LYS A 37 -32.09 -6.38 -7.32
C LYS A 37 -32.96 -6.80 -8.50
N ALA A 38 -32.46 -6.66 -9.72
CA ALA A 38 -33.20 -7.08 -10.93
C ALA A 38 -33.55 -8.58 -10.92
N ILE A 39 -32.65 -9.42 -10.39
CA ILE A 39 -32.87 -10.88 -10.23
C ILE A 39 -33.94 -11.13 -9.15
N ILE A 40 -33.90 -10.39 -8.05
CA ILE A 40 -34.89 -10.53 -6.95
C ILE A 40 -36.27 -10.11 -7.42
N ASP A 41 -36.38 -8.98 -8.12
CA ASP A 41 -37.64 -8.47 -8.63
C ASP A 41 -38.25 -9.37 -9.71
N LYS A 42 -37.43 -9.99 -10.53
CA LYS A 42 -37.84 -10.89 -11.65
C LYS A 42 -36.91 -12.10 -11.78
N PRO A 43 -37.11 -13.17 -11.01
CA PRO A 43 -36.24 -14.37 -11.05
C PRO A 43 -36.15 -15.04 -12.40
N GLU A 44 -37.12 -14.80 -13.28
CA GLU A 44 -37.17 -15.34 -14.64
C GLU A 44 -36.05 -14.78 -15.55
N VAL A 45 -35.47 -13.63 -15.21
CA VAL A 45 -34.35 -13.01 -15.95
C VAL A 45 -33.18 -14.00 -16.08
N LEU A 46 -32.90 -14.80 -15.04
CA LEU A 46 -31.86 -15.80 -15.08
C LEU A 46 -32.14 -16.92 -16.11
N LYS A 47 -33.43 -17.29 -16.30
CA LYS A 47 -33.84 -18.27 -17.33
C LYS A 47 -33.76 -17.67 -18.71
N GLN A 48 -34.29 -16.45 -18.88
CA GLN A 48 -34.33 -15.76 -20.18
C GLN A 48 -32.90 -15.50 -20.70
N ASN A 49 -31.96 -15.13 -19.80
CA ASN A 49 -30.56 -14.83 -20.14
C ASN A 49 -29.60 -16.00 -19.80
N ARG A 50 -30.07 -17.24 -19.91
CA ARG A 50 -29.25 -18.42 -19.55
C ARG A 50 -27.86 -18.43 -20.19
N ARG A 51 -27.76 -18.04 -21.47
CA ARG A 51 -26.44 -17.95 -22.15
C ARG A 51 -25.53 -16.91 -21.48
N GLY A 52 -26.04 -15.73 -21.16
CA GLY A 52 -25.28 -14.69 -20.46
C GLY A 52 -24.79 -15.16 -19.08
N VAL A 53 -25.66 -15.83 -18.32
CA VAL A 53 -25.31 -16.39 -17.01
C VAL A 53 -24.20 -17.45 -17.12
N ILE A 54 -24.29 -18.35 -18.11
CA ILE A 54 -23.25 -19.37 -18.33
C ILE A 54 -21.92 -18.72 -18.76
N ILE A 55 -21.96 -17.73 -19.64
CA ILE A 55 -20.76 -17.00 -20.08
C ILE A 55 -20.12 -16.26 -18.90
N SER A 56 -20.92 -15.58 -18.07
CA SER A 56 -20.43 -14.87 -16.88
C SER A 56 -19.78 -15.86 -15.90
N PHE A 57 -20.41 -16.99 -15.65
CA PHE A 57 -19.84 -18.05 -14.81
C PHE A 57 -18.54 -18.62 -15.38
N ALA A 58 -18.52 -18.92 -16.67
CA ALA A 58 -17.33 -19.45 -17.32
C ALA A 58 -16.15 -18.44 -17.31
N LEU A 59 -16.43 -17.15 -17.48
CA LEU A 59 -15.40 -16.11 -17.44
C LEU A 59 -14.87 -15.86 -16.02
N THR A 60 -15.74 -15.89 -15.01
CA THR A 60 -15.31 -15.62 -13.62
C THR A 60 -14.77 -16.87 -12.95
N ALA A 61 -15.58 -17.92 -12.80
CA ALA A 61 -15.17 -19.16 -12.18
C ALA A 61 -14.12 -19.91 -13.01
N GLY A 62 -14.20 -19.85 -14.33
CA GLY A 62 -13.22 -20.49 -15.22
C GLY A 62 -11.83 -19.89 -15.11
N VAL A 63 -11.72 -18.55 -15.07
CA VAL A 63 -10.43 -17.88 -14.86
C VAL A 63 -9.87 -18.20 -13.47
N ALA A 64 -10.71 -18.17 -12.43
CA ALA A 64 -10.30 -18.54 -11.08
C ALA A 64 -9.81 -19.99 -11.03
N LEU A 65 -10.51 -20.90 -11.68
CA LEU A 65 -10.11 -22.33 -11.74
C LEU A 65 -8.78 -22.52 -12.50
N ILE A 66 -8.56 -21.82 -13.61
CA ILE A 66 -7.28 -21.88 -14.34
C ILE A 66 -6.14 -21.38 -13.45
N LEU A 67 -6.33 -20.28 -12.73
CA LEU A 67 -5.32 -19.78 -11.79
C LEU A 67 -5.09 -20.73 -10.61
N ALA A 68 -6.13 -21.44 -10.16
CA ALA A 68 -6.05 -22.39 -9.07
C ALA A 68 -5.29 -23.68 -9.44
N VAL A 69 -5.46 -24.17 -10.67
CA VAL A 69 -4.91 -25.47 -11.11
C VAL A 69 -3.61 -25.29 -11.90
N ALA A 70 -3.53 -24.25 -12.73
CA ALA A 70 -2.41 -24.01 -13.62
C ALA A 70 -2.08 -22.51 -13.72
N PRO A 71 -1.62 -21.89 -12.62
CA PRO A 71 -1.37 -20.44 -12.55
C PRO A 71 -0.39 -19.94 -13.61
N GLY A 72 0.57 -20.78 -14.03
CA GLY A 72 1.56 -20.45 -15.06
C GLY A 72 0.98 -20.20 -16.45
N ILE A 73 -0.27 -20.57 -16.74
CA ILE A 73 -0.92 -20.27 -18.02
C ILE A 73 -1.22 -18.76 -18.13
N LEU A 74 -1.70 -18.15 -17.04
CA LEU A 74 -2.11 -16.76 -17.03
C LEU A 74 -1.03 -15.84 -16.42
N VAL A 75 -0.15 -16.39 -15.59
CA VAL A 75 0.96 -15.66 -14.97
C VAL A 75 2.29 -16.25 -15.44
N PRO A 76 2.85 -15.78 -16.55
CA PRO A 76 4.06 -16.37 -17.15
C PRO A 76 5.31 -16.17 -16.28
N SER A 77 5.34 -15.19 -15.39
CA SER A 77 6.43 -14.97 -14.45
C SER A 77 5.94 -14.44 -13.12
N PHE A 78 6.33 -15.10 -12.03
CA PHE A 78 6.05 -14.65 -10.65
C PHE A 78 7.10 -13.67 -10.12
N ILE A 79 8.17 -13.42 -10.85
CA ILE A 79 9.22 -12.46 -10.52
C ILE A 79 9.37 -11.50 -11.71
N PRO A 80 8.94 -10.22 -11.56
CA PRO A 80 9.12 -9.22 -12.60
C PRO A 80 10.59 -9.01 -12.95
N ALA A 81 10.93 -8.76 -14.21
CA ALA A 81 12.31 -8.58 -14.68
C ALA A 81 13.05 -7.46 -13.92
N ARG A 82 12.35 -6.38 -13.54
CA ARG A 82 12.94 -5.29 -12.76
C ARG A 82 13.34 -5.73 -11.36
N GLU A 83 12.54 -6.57 -10.72
CA GLU A 83 12.83 -7.10 -9.39
C GLU A 83 13.97 -8.11 -9.44
N LEU A 84 13.97 -8.97 -10.46
CA LEU A 84 15.05 -9.91 -10.70
C LEU A 84 16.39 -9.18 -10.85
N ALA A 85 16.44 -8.11 -11.64
CA ALA A 85 17.66 -7.32 -11.82
C ALA A 85 18.12 -6.66 -10.51
N ALA A 86 17.19 -6.18 -9.67
CA ALA A 86 17.52 -5.61 -8.36
C ALA A 86 18.05 -6.67 -7.38
N LEU A 87 17.45 -7.86 -7.35
CA LEU A 87 17.91 -8.98 -6.53
C LEU A 87 19.29 -9.47 -6.95
N GLN A 88 19.56 -9.54 -8.26
CA GLN A 88 20.87 -9.90 -8.81
C GLN A 88 21.99 -8.93 -8.40
N GLN A 89 21.65 -7.64 -8.21
CA GLN A 89 22.62 -6.64 -7.73
C GLN A 89 22.83 -6.67 -6.22
N ALA A 90 21.81 -7.08 -5.45
CA ALA A 90 21.81 -7.00 -4.00
C ALA A 90 22.28 -8.29 -3.30
N ILE A 91 22.18 -9.45 -3.97
CA ILE A 91 22.40 -10.76 -3.35
C ILE A 91 23.58 -11.48 -4.04
N PRO A 92 24.52 -12.07 -3.28
CA PRO A 92 25.59 -12.92 -3.83
C PRO A 92 25.04 -14.06 -4.67
N GLY A 93 25.73 -14.41 -5.77
CA GLY A 93 25.23 -15.33 -6.78
C GLY A 93 24.93 -16.75 -6.29
N ASP A 94 25.63 -17.24 -5.27
CA ASP A 94 25.43 -18.54 -4.64
C ASP A 94 24.11 -18.63 -3.85
N GLN A 95 23.66 -17.52 -3.27
CA GLN A 95 22.42 -17.44 -2.50
C GLN A 95 21.20 -17.01 -3.34
N LEU A 96 21.42 -16.49 -4.53
CA LEU A 96 20.36 -15.92 -5.36
C LEU A 96 19.35 -16.98 -5.83
N LEU A 97 19.81 -18.12 -6.32
CA LEU A 97 18.93 -19.17 -6.85
C LEU A 97 17.95 -19.73 -5.81
N PRO A 98 18.39 -20.11 -4.60
CA PRO A 98 17.45 -20.58 -3.55
C PRO A 98 16.42 -19.53 -3.15
N ILE A 99 16.82 -18.25 -3.10
CA ILE A 99 15.90 -17.15 -2.76
C ILE A 99 14.87 -16.95 -3.87
N LEU A 100 15.27 -16.99 -5.13
CA LEU A 100 14.35 -16.86 -6.26
C LEU A 100 13.36 -18.02 -6.32
N ASP A 101 13.80 -19.24 -6.08
CA ASP A 101 12.93 -20.41 -6.08
C ASP A 101 11.90 -20.35 -4.93
N ASN A 102 12.35 -20.04 -3.72
CA ASN A 102 11.45 -19.83 -2.58
C ASN A 102 10.44 -18.70 -2.83
N LEU A 103 10.90 -17.57 -3.37
CA LEU A 103 10.04 -16.42 -3.67
C LEU A 103 8.99 -16.77 -4.72
N LYS A 104 9.38 -17.50 -5.77
CA LYS A 104 8.50 -17.98 -6.82
C LYS A 104 7.47 -18.95 -6.25
N GLU A 105 7.90 -19.92 -5.44
CA GLU A 105 7.02 -20.91 -4.82
C GLU A 105 6.01 -20.25 -3.88
N MET A 106 6.47 -19.35 -3.01
CA MET A 106 5.60 -18.60 -2.12
C MET A 106 4.52 -17.80 -2.89
N ARG A 107 4.91 -17.09 -3.94
CA ARG A 107 3.98 -16.31 -4.77
C ARG A 107 3.00 -17.21 -5.51
N MET A 108 3.47 -18.31 -6.05
CA MET A 108 2.63 -19.28 -6.73
C MET A 108 1.60 -19.88 -5.76
N ASN A 109 2.03 -20.28 -4.56
CA ASN A 109 1.15 -20.82 -3.52
C ASN A 109 0.10 -19.80 -3.07
N MET A 110 0.48 -18.52 -2.93
CA MET A 110 -0.47 -17.43 -2.63
C MET A 110 -1.53 -17.29 -3.72
N VAL A 111 -1.11 -17.20 -4.99
CA VAL A 111 -2.05 -17.07 -6.13
C VAL A 111 -2.98 -18.28 -6.21
N THR A 112 -2.45 -19.47 -6.05
CA THR A 112 -3.25 -20.72 -6.10
C THR A 112 -4.27 -20.77 -4.96
N SER A 113 -3.86 -20.46 -3.74
CA SER A 113 -4.75 -20.44 -2.57
C SER A 113 -5.88 -19.41 -2.74
N ASP A 114 -5.55 -18.19 -3.20
CA ASP A 114 -6.53 -17.15 -3.43
C ASP A 114 -7.48 -17.49 -4.57
N ALA A 115 -6.98 -18.11 -5.62
CA ALA A 115 -7.79 -18.54 -6.75
C ALA A 115 -8.78 -19.65 -6.35
N TRP A 116 -8.39 -20.61 -5.51
CA TRP A 116 -9.30 -21.60 -4.94
C TRP A 116 -10.38 -20.98 -4.07
N ALA A 117 -10.02 -20.04 -3.19
CA ALA A 117 -10.98 -19.32 -2.37
C ALA A 117 -11.98 -18.56 -3.25
N SER A 118 -11.50 -17.79 -4.22
CA SER A 118 -12.34 -17.02 -5.17
C SER A 118 -13.26 -17.94 -5.97
N PHE A 119 -12.74 -19.08 -6.47
CA PHE A 119 -13.55 -20.05 -7.18
C PHE A 119 -14.70 -20.58 -6.33
N LEU A 120 -14.44 -20.95 -5.07
CA LEU A 120 -15.47 -21.44 -4.15
C LEU A 120 -16.53 -20.38 -3.83
N PHE A 121 -16.12 -19.12 -3.59
CA PHE A 121 -17.05 -18.01 -3.36
C PHE A 121 -17.92 -17.71 -4.58
N ILE A 122 -17.33 -17.70 -5.78
CA ILE A 122 -18.09 -17.53 -7.03
C ILE A 122 -19.09 -18.67 -7.21
N CYS A 123 -18.67 -19.91 -7.06
CA CYS A 123 -19.57 -21.07 -7.14
C CYS A 123 -20.70 -21.00 -6.10
N GLY A 124 -20.38 -20.63 -4.85
CA GLY A 124 -21.36 -20.42 -3.80
C GLY A 124 -22.42 -19.38 -4.18
N GLY A 125 -21.98 -18.22 -4.69
CA GLY A 125 -22.89 -17.16 -5.16
C GLY A 125 -23.83 -17.65 -6.29
N PHE A 126 -23.29 -18.33 -7.28
CA PHE A 126 -24.10 -18.88 -8.37
C PHE A 126 -25.06 -19.97 -7.91
N VAL A 127 -24.65 -20.82 -6.97
CA VAL A 127 -25.55 -21.84 -6.37
C VAL A 127 -26.71 -21.18 -5.63
N LEU A 128 -26.45 -20.14 -4.84
CA LEU A 128 -27.50 -19.39 -4.14
C LEU A 128 -28.50 -18.75 -5.12
N LEU A 129 -28.05 -18.11 -6.17
CA LEU A 129 -28.91 -17.54 -7.21
C LEU A 129 -29.74 -18.61 -7.93
N PHE A 130 -29.14 -19.77 -8.19
CA PHE A 130 -29.83 -20.88 -8.82
C PHE A 130 -30.90 -21.50 -7.89
N LEU A 131 -30.62 -21.65 -6.59
CA LEU A 131 -31.59 -22.13 -5.60
C LEU A 131 -32.76 -21.12 -5.44
N TYR A 132 -32.44 -19.84 -5.45
CA TYR A 132 -33.45 -18.78 -5.43
C TYR A 132 -34.37 -18.86 -6.67
N GLN A 133 -33.78 -18.97 -7.87
CA GLN A 133 -34.52 -19.12 -9.11
C GLN A 133 -35.46 -20.34 -9.11
N ARG A 134 -35.08 -21.42 -8.43
CA ARG A 134 -35.91 -22.63 -8.27
C ARG A 134 -36.98 -22.52 -7.20
N GLY A 135 -37.08 -21.37 -6.53
CA GLY A 135 -38.03 -21.14 -5.45
C GLY A 135 -37.73 -21.89 -4.16
N LYS A 136 -36.49 -22.44 -4.02
CA LYS A 136 -36.07 -23.17 -2.82
C LYS A 136 -35.62 -22.25 -1.69
N LEU A 137 -35.24 -21.01 -1.99
CA LEU A 137 -34.82 -20.01 -1.03
C LEU A 137 -35.74 -18.77 -1.12
N SER A 138 -36.06 -18.18 0.01
CA SER A 138 -36.75 -16.90 0.04
C SER A 138 -35.76 -15.75 -0.24
N THR A 139 -36.28 -14.60 -0.63
CA THR A 139 -35.48 -13.38 -0.88
C THR A 139 -34.58 -13.02 0.29
N VAL A 140 -35.12 -13.05 1.50
CA VAL A 140 -34.37 -12.70 2.72
C VAL A 140 -33.18 -13.63 2.92
N TRP A 141 -33.40 -14.94 2.84
CA TRP A 141 -32.32 -15.93 3.00
C TRP A 141 -31.27 -15.83 1.90
N THR A 142 -31.67 -15.55 0.66
CA THR A 142 -30.74 -15.40 -0.47
C THR A 142 -29.85 -14.19 -0.28
N VAL A 143 -30.43 -13.02 0.05
CA VAL A 143 -29.67 -11.78 0.26
C VAL A 143 -28.75 -11.90 1.48
N SER A 144 -29.26 -12.47 2.58
CA SER A 144 -28.43 -12.70 3.78
C SER A 144 -27.27 -13.67 3.51
N ALA A 145 -27.49 -14.74 2.80
CA ALA A 145 -26.44 -15.71 2.46
C ALA A 145 -25.37 -15.09 1.52
N ILE A 146 -25.78 -14.30 0.53
CA ILE A 146 -24.82 -13.57 -0.33
C ILE A 146 -24.04 -12.55 0.49
N ALA A 147 -24.68 -11.81 1.40
CA ALA A 147 -24.01 -10.87 2.29
C ALA A 147 -22.97 -11.58 3.19
N VAL A 148 -23.31 -12.73 3.76
CA VAL A 148 -22.38 -13.54 4.56
C VAL A 148 -21.19 -14.03 3.70
N LEU A 149 -21.44 -14.48 2.46
CA LEU A 149 -20.35 -14.85 1.55
C LEU A 149 -19.40 -13.66 1.26
N CYS A 150 -19.94 -12.49 0.96
CA CYS A 150 -19.14 -11.29 0.71
C CYS A 150 -18.33 -10.90 1.95
N ILE A 151 -18.95 -10.91 3.14
CA ILE A 151 -18.25 -10.62 4.40
C ILE A 151 -17.14 -11.64 4.66
N GLY A 152 -17.41 -12.93 4.42
CA GLY A 152 -16.44 -14.00 4.59
C GLY A 152 -15.22 -13.86 3.68
N GLU A 153 -15.44 -13.52 2.40
CA GLU A 153 -14.38 -13.26 1.44
C GLU A 153 -13.55 -12.04 1.84
N MET A 154 -14.21 -10.92 2.15
CA MET A 154 -13.52 -9.70 2.59
C MET A 154 -12.76 -9.92 3.90
N TRP A 155 -13.31 -10.69 4.83
CA TRP A 155 -12.63 -11.03 6.07
C TRP A 155 -11.35 -11.83 5.81
N HIS A 156 -11.42 -12.85 4.95
CA HIS A 156 -10.27 -13.66 4.56
C HIS A 156 -9.14 -12.81 3.97
N ILE A 157 -9.48 -11.89 3.07
CA ILE A 157 -8.50 -10.99 2.45
C ILE A 157 -7.97 -9.97 3.46
N ASN A 158 -8.85 -9.34 4.25
CA ASN A 158 -8.46 -8.30 5.20
C ASN A 158 -7.54 -8.82 6.31
N LYS A 159 -7.74 -10.05 6.80
CA LYS A 159 -6.87 -10.67 7.80
C LYS A 159 -5.42 -10.84 7.32
N ARG A 160 -5.17 -10.87 6.03
CA ARG A 160 -3.82 -10.89 5.46
C ARG A 160 -3.09 -9.56 5.63
N TYR A 161 -3.83 -8.44 5.55
CA TYR A 161 -3.29 -7.08 5.65
C TYR A 161 -3.40 -6.52 7.07
N LEU A 162 -4.40 -6.97 7.82
CA LEU A 162 -4.68 -6.53 9.20
C LEU A 162 -4.70 -7.76 10.12
N TYR A 163 -3.52 -8.34 10.37
CA TYR A 163 -3.36 -9.43 11.32
C TYR A 163 -3.23 -8.92 12.76
N ASP A 164 -3.45 -9.81 13.72
CA ASP A 164 -3.65 -9.42 15.12
C ASP A 164 -2.43 -8.71 15.73
N ASP A 165 -1.21 -9.05 15.32
CA ASP A 165 0.04 -8.42 15.80
C ASP A 165 0.19 -6.96 15.38
N MET A 166 -0.60 -6.48 14.40
CA MET A 166 -0.62 -5.07 14.04
C MET A 166 -1.45 -4.22 15.00
N PHE A 167 -2.27 -4.83 15.83
CA PHE A 167 -3.07 -4.13 16.82
C PHE A 167 -2.28 -4.01 18.13
N VAL A 168 -1.87 -2.80 18.44
CA VAL A 168 -1.18 -2.49 19.69
C VAL A 168 -2.14 -1.87 20.69
N PRO A 169 -1.97 -2.10 22.00
CA PRO A 169 -2.80 -1.45 23.02
C PRO A 169 -2.60 0.07 22.97
N GLN A 170 -3.62 0.80 23.42
CA GLN A 170 -3.61 2.26 23.41
C GLN A 170 -2.43 2.86 24.16
N SER A 171 -1.95 2.20 25.22
CA SER A 171 -0.75 2.58 25.98
C SER A 171 0.52 2.62 25.11
N ALA A 172 0.71 1.63 24.22
CA ALA A 172 1.85 1.61 23.33
C ALA A 172 1.86 2.78 22.33
N ARG A 173 0.68 3.29 21.95
CA ARG A 173 0.57 4.48 21.10
C ARG A 173 1.04 5.75 21.82
N ILE A 174 0.79 5.85 23.11
CA ILE A 174 1.28 6.97 23.95
C ILE A 174 2.79 6.89 24.10
N GLU A 175 3.35 5.69 24.29
CA GLU A 175 4.79 5.47 24.39
C GLU A 175 5.55 5.89 23.13
N THR A 176 4.95 5.70 21.94
CA THR A 176 5.57 6.07 20.66
C THR A 176 5.84 7.58 20.54
N PHE A 177 5.11 8.41 21.26
CA PHE A 177 5.23 9.86 21.26
C PHE A 177 5.72 10.43 22.60
N GLN A 178 6.39 9.63 23.43
CA GLN A 178 7.00 10.14 24.65
C GLN A 178 8.13 11.11 24.30
N LYS A 179 8.21 12.18 25.09
CA LYS A 179 9.29 13.14 24.98
C LYS A 179 10.60 12.51 25.43
N THR A 180 11.62 12.69 24.63
CA THR A 180 12.98 12.38 25.06
C THR A 180 13.53 13.48 25.97
N PRO A 181 14.56 13.23 26.77
CA PRO A 181 15.23 14.29 27.53
C PRO A 181 15.72 15.44 26.66
N THR A 182 16.14 15.16 25.43
CA THR A 182 16.53 16.15 24.44
C THR A 182 15.35 17.03 24.01
N ASP A 183 14.18 16.41 23.78
CA ASP A 183 12.96 17.17 23.46
C ASP A 183 12.57 18.11 24.60
N GLU A 184 12.71 17.66 25.84
CA GLU A 184 12.41 18.48 27.02
C GLU A 184 13.35 19.68 27.13
N GLN A 185 14.64 19.52 26.80
CA GLN A 185 15.62 20.60 26.78
C GLN A 185 15.28 21.62 25.68
N ILE A 186 15.02 21.14 24.47
CA ILE A 186 14.67 22.02 23.32
C ILE A 186 13.38 22.80 23.61
N LEU A 187 12.38 22.18 24.23
CA LEU A 187 11.10 22.83 24.56
C LEU A 187 11.19 23.87 25.68
N GLN A 188 12.32 23.99 26.36
CA GLN A 188 12.55 25.11 27.30
C GLN A 188 12.74 26.43 26.56
N ASP A 189 13.28 26.41 25.36
CA ASP A 189 13.34 27.57 24.50
C ASP A 189 11.93 27.92 24.00
N LYS A 190 11.45 29.11 24.36
CA LYS A 190 10.14 29.64 23.98
C LYS A 190 10.19 30.55 22.75
N SER A 191 11.34 30.67 22.12
CA SER A 191 11.48 31.37 20.85
C SER A 191 10.57 30.77 19.80
N LEU A 192 10.04 31.62 18.93
CA LEU A 192 9.22 31.19 17.78
C LEU A 192 10.06 30.99 16.51
N ASP A 193 11.30 31.44 16.54
CA ASP A 193 12.16 31.65 15.38
C ASP A 193 13.20 30.55 15.18
N TYR A 194 12.95 29.34 15.68
CA TYR A 194 13.83 28.20 15.45
C TYR A 194 13.08 27.00 14.86
N ARG A 195 13.83 26.14 14.18
CA ARG A 195 13.39 24.81 13.72
C ARG A 195 14.40 23.76 14.09
N VAL A 196 13.92 22.55 14.31
CA VAL A 196 14.74 21.41 14.70
C VAL A 196 15.13 20.60 13.47
N LEU A 197 16.44 20.37 13.32
CA LEU A 197 17.01 19.43 12.37
C LEU A 197 17.48 18.19 13.15
N ASN A 198 16.76 17.07 12.96
CA ASN A 198 17.10 15.81 13.61
C ASN A 198 17.97 14.96 12.68
N PHE A 199 19.20 14.66 13.09
CA PHE A 199 20.10 13.75 12.38
C PHE A 199 20.02 12.30 12.84
N ALA A 200 19.35 12.01 13.96
CA ALA A 200 19.21 10.65 14.48
C ALA A 200 18.21 9.81 13.67
N SER A 201 17.39 10.44 12.85
CA SER A 201 16.37 9.79 12.02
C SER A 201 16.41 10.30 10.58
N ASN A 202 15.64 9.67 9.70
CA ASN A 202 15.47 10.17 8.34
C ASN A 202 14.61 11.43 8.35
N THR A 203 15.23 12.59 8.39
CA THR A 203 14.61 13.92 8.54
C THR A 203 13.37 14.14 7.64
N PHE A 204 13.34 13.60 6.43
CA PHE A 204 12.27 13.82 5.46
C PHE A 204 11.27 12.67 5.34
N ASN A 205 11.43 11.62 6.16
CA ASN A 205 10.59 10.43 6.13
C ASN A 205 10.15 9.96 7.53
N GLU A 206 10.10 10.86 8.50
CA GLU A 206 9.65 10.60 9.87
C GLU A 206 8.71 11.71 10.36
N ASN A 207 7.96 11.46 11.42
CA ASN A 207 6.99 12.39 11.98
C ASN A 207 7.21 12.70 13.48
N ASN A 208 8.12 11.99 14.15
CA ASN A 208 8.32 12.12 15.59
C ASN A 208 8.85 13.51 15.97
N THR A 209 9.84 14.02 15.21
CA THR A 209 10.37 15.36 15.43
C THR A 209 9.31 16.44 15.22
N SER A 210 8.50 16.30 14.17
CA SER A 210 7.44 17.27 13.87
C SER A 210 6.24 17.21 14.82
N TYR A 211 6.13 16.16 15.63
CA TYR A 211 5.10 16.05 16.66
C TYR A 211 5.36 17.04 17.83
N TRP A 212 6.62 17.19 18.24
CA TRP A 212 7.01 18.02 19.36
C TRP A 212 7.58 19.39 18.96
N HIS A 213 8.17 19.48 17.77
CA HIS A 213 8.95 20.64 17.35
C HIS A 213 8.57 21.10 15.94
N LYS A 214 8.90 22.34 15.64
CA LYS A 214 8.91 22.84 14.27
C LYS A 214 10.10 22.19 13.54
N SER A 215 9.85 21.17 12.74
CA SER A 215 10.89 20.45 12.01
C SER A 215 11.15 21.08 10.63
N ILE A 216 12.39 21.00 10.17
CA ILE A 216 12.77 21.30 8.78
C ILE A 216 12.21 20.23 7.84
N GLY A 217 12.01 19.00 8.34
CA GLY A 217 11.61 17.83 7.59
C GLY A 217 10.18 17.38 7.83
N GLY A 218 10.04 16.08 7.95
CA GLY A 218 8.77 15.37 8.14
C GLY A 218 8.30 14.66 6.87
N TYR A 219 7.53 13.59 7.09
CA TYR A 219 6.90 12.85 6.00
C TYR A 219 5.61 13.56 5.55
N HIS A 220 5.52 13.84 4.26
CA HIS A 220 4.29 14.31 3.65
C HIS A 220 4.12 13.70 2.26
N ALA A 221 3.03 12.96 2.06
CA ALA A 221 2.75 12.27 0.80
C ALA A 221 2.55 13.24 -0.39
N ALA A 222 2.04 14.44 -0.14
CA ALA A 222 1.82 15.50 -1.12
C ALA A 222 2.83 16.64 -1.00
N LYS A 223 4.11 16.29 -0.80
CA LYS A 223 5.20 17.29 -0.70
C LYS A 223 5.28 18.12 -1.97
N LEU A 224 5.34 19.44 -1.83
CA LEU A 224 5.46 20.36 -2.95
C LEU A 224 6.73 20.05 -3.75
N ARG A 225 6.62 20.02 -5.07
CA ARG A 225 7.75 19.73 -5.97
C ARG A 225 8.91 20.70 -5.76
N ARG A 226 8.62 22.00 -5.60
CA ARG A 226 9.63 23.03 -5.33
C ARG A 226 10.43 22.72 -4.06
N TYR A 227 9.73 22.28 -3.00
CA TYR A 227 10.39 21.90 -1.76
C TYR A 227 11.22 20.63 -1.92
N GLN A 228 10.73 19.65 -2.68
CA GLN A 228 11.49 18.44 -2.98
C GLN A 228 12.76 18.73 -3.81
N GLU A 229 12.70 19.67 -4.73
CA GLU A 229 13.86 20.11 -5.51
C GLU A 229 14.86 20.86 -4.59
N MET A 230 14.38 21.70 -3.70
CA MET A 230 15.20 22.36 -2.68
C MET A 230 15.89 21.37 -1.76
N ILE A 231 15.16 20.34 -1.28
CA ILE A 231 15.74 19.25 -0.49
C ILE A 231 16.89 18.59 -1.25
N LYS A 232 16.63 18.17 -2.49
CA LYS A 232 17.58 17.38 -3.27
C LYS A 232 18.85 18.15 -3.63
N HIS A 233 18.71 19.41 -3.99
CA HIS A 233 19.81 20.18 -4.59
C HIS A 233 20.53 21.11 -3.61
N HIS A 234 19.90 21.42 -2.48
CA HIS A 234 20.43 22.40 -1.53
C HIS A 234 20.49 21.84 -0.10
N ILE A 235 19.34 21.42 0.46
CA ILE A 235 19.28 21.03 1.87
C ILE A 235 20.06 19.73 2.14
N ALA A 236 19.84 18.67 1.35
CA ALA A 236 20.48 17.38 1.59
C ALA A 236 22.02 17.43 1.42
N PRO A 237 22.59 18.12 0.41
CA PRO A 237 24.04 18.30 0.34
C PRO A 237 24.61 19.07 1.53
N GLU A 238 23.94 20.11 1.98
CA GLU A 238 24.38 20.91 3.13
C GLU A 238 24.26 20.13 4.44
N MET A 239 23.18 19.37 4.63
CA MET A 239 23.04 18.43 5.76
C MET A 239 24.19 17.40 5.81
N GLN A 240 24.56 16.84 4.64
CA GLN A 240 25.67 15.90 4.59
C GLN A 240 27.02 16.57 4.93
N ALA A 241 27.22 17.81 4.50
CA ALA A 241 28.41 18.59 4.86
C ALA A 241 28.45 18.89 6.36
N THR A 242 27.34 19.33 6.93
CA THR A 242 27.17 19.56 8.37
C THR A 242 27.48 18.29 9.18
N PHE A 243 26.91 17.17 8.78
CA PHE A 243 27.13 15.89 9.46
C PHE A 243 28.62 15.48 9.44
N LYS A 244 29.29 15.68 8.30
CA LYS A 244 30.74 15.40 8.17
C LYS A 244 31.59 16.29 9.06
N GLU A 245 31.26 17.58 9.15
CA GLU A 245 31.99 18.51 10.04
C GLU A 245 31.77 18.17 11.52
N ILE A 246 30.55 17.86 11.93
CA ILE A 246 30.25 17.40 13.30
C ILE A 246 31.02 16.11 13.62
N ALA A 247 31.03 15.15 12.70
CA ALA A 247 31.77 13.91 12.87
C ALA A 247 33.30 14.15 12.96
N ALA A 248 33.85 15.06 12.15
CA ALA A 248 35.25 15.44 12.18
C ALA A 248 35.64 16.18 13.48
N ALA A 249 34.70 16.92 14.05
CA ALA A 249 34.84 17.62 15.34
C ALA A 249 34.64 16.70 16.57
N GLY A 250 34.51 15.37 16.36
CA GLY A 250 34.31 14.43 17.46
C GLY A 250 32.96 14.54 18.15
N GLY A 251 32.00 15.20 17.54
CA GLY A 251 30.66 15.46 18.08
C GLY A 251 30.53 16.79 18.84
N GLU A 252 31.56 17.56 18.93
CA GLU A 252 31.55 18.88 19.57
C GLU A 252 30.94 19.92 18.61
N MET A 253 29.71 20.33 18.89
CA MET A 253 28.93 21.27 18.05
C MET A 253 29.54 22.68 18.09
N ASP A 254 30.13 23.09 19.21
CA ASP A 254 30.70 24.43 19.39
C ASP A 254 31.92 24.70 18.49
N SER A 255 32.56 23.64 17.98
CA SER A 255 33.69 23.73 17.05
C SER A 255 33.26 23.86 15.57
N VAL A 256 31.98 23.74 15.28
CA VAL A 256 31.42 23.78 13.91
C VAL A 256 31.00 25.22 13.58
N ASP A 257 31.57 25.79 12.51
CA ASP A 257 31.19 27.13 12.06
C ASP A 257 29.82 27.12 11.35
N ALA A 258 28.78 27.48 12.08
CA ALA A 258 27.40 27.53 11.58
C ALA A 258 27.22 28.48 10.36
N ASN A 259 28.10 29.47 10.18
CA ASN A 259 27.98 30.42 9.04
C ASN A 259 28.25 29.75 7.68
N LYS A 260 28.86 28.59 7.66
CA LYS A 260 29.08 27.80 6.43
C LYS A 260 27.78 27.24 5.85
N PHE A 261 26.74 27.03 6.67
CA PHE A 261 25.50 26.35 6.30
C PHE A 261 24.39 27.36 6.01
N ARG A 262 24.51 28.02 4.88
CA ARG A 262 23.63 29.16 4.52
C ARG A 262 22.17 28.72 4.31
N ILE A 263 21.94 27.58 3.68
CA ILE A 263 20.58 27.11 3.39
C ILE A 263 19.88 26.66 4.66
N LEU A 264 20.56 25.92 5.52
CA LEU A 264 20.02 25.51 6.83
C LEU A 264 19.71 26.74 7.69
N ASN A 265 20.60 27.73 7.71
CA ASN A 265 20.38 28.98 8.44
C ASN A 265 19.20 29.81 7.90
N MET A 266 18.90 29.71 6.59
CA MET A 266 17.72 30.37 6.01
C MET A 266 16.40 29.67 6.33
N LEU A 267 16.45 28.41 6.78
CA LEU A 267 15.25 27.64 7.13
C LEU A 267 14.87 27.81 8.60
N ASN A 268 15.65 28.50 9.35
CA ASN A 268 15.41 28.78 10.77
C ASN A 268 14.16 29.64 11.03
#